data_2c969bca53dff5bd2ee4c962dd6280f9
#
_entry.id   2c969bca53dff5bd2ee4c962dd6280f9
#
_cell.length_a   1.000
_cell.length_b   1.000
_cell.length_c   1.000
_cell.angle_alpha   90.00
_cell.angle_beta   90.00
_cell.angle_gamma   90.00
#
_symmetry.space_group_name_H-M   'P 1'
#
loop_
_entity.id
_entity.type
_entity.pdbx_description
1 polymer ?
#
loop_
_entity_poly.entity_id
_entity_poly.type
_entity_poly.pdbx_seq_one_letter_code
_entity_poly.pdbx_strand_id
1 'polypeptide(L)'
;RLNNHHVLLITTTVVMLYTAASNALNDALDYEIDLINRPERPIPLGYVSIKGALFISFLLFAFGVALCLQLPDMAIVIGVFISLPLMVTYSTNLKGKYLIGNMVVSFLLGASFLFVGVSHEMTSPMLIPMLLAFGLTFLREIIKDVADIEGDLSLGLKTYPIISGVDSYRRIII
;
A
#
# COMPACT_ATOMS: atom_id res chain seq x y z
N ARG A 1 -2.41 -18.22 25.26
CA ARG A 1 -2.39 -16.81 24.77
C ARG A 1 -0.95 -16.33 24.72
N LEU A 2 -0.56 -15.68 23.62
CA LEU A 2 0.72 -14.98 23.52
C LEU A 2 0.72 -13.82 24.53
N ASN A 3 1.89 -13.49 25.09
CA ASN A 3 1.98 -12.28 25.92
C ASN A 3 1.98 -11.01 25.05
N ASN A 4 1.67 -9.85 25.63
CA ASN A 4 1.54 -8.59 24.88
C ASN A 4 2.81 -8.20 24.11
N HIS A 5 4.00 -8.54 24.59
CA HIS A 5 5.25 -8.26 23.88
C HIS A 5 5.41 -9.11 22.61
N HIS A 6 5.02 -10.39 22.66
CA HIS A 6 5.02 -11.25 21.47
C HIS A 6 3.99 -10.79 20.45
N VAL A 7 2.77 -10.43 20.88
CA VAL A 7 1.76 -9.88 19.97
C VAL A 7 2.27 -8.60 19.29
N LEU A 8 2.88 -7.68 20.04
CA LEU A 8 3.46 -6.45 19.49
C LEU A 8 4.55 -6.75 18.47
N LEU A 9 5.47 -7.66 18.77
CA LEU A 9 6.53 -8.04 17.83
C LEU A 9 5.96 -8.64 16.55
N ILE A 10 5.00 -9.56 16.66
CA ILE A 10 4.38 -10.22 15.51
C ILE A 10 3.61 -9.18 14.67
N THR A 11 2.75 -8.35 15.27
CA THR A 11 1.97 -7.35 14.54
C THR A 11 2.85 -6.36 13.81
N THR A 12 3.89 -5.85 14.46
CA THR A 12 4.85 -4.93 13.84
C THR A 12 5.56 -5.59 12.67
N THR A 13 6.04 -6.83 12.86
CA THR A 13 6.74 -7.59 11.81
C THR A 13 5.81 -7.87 10.62
N VAL A 14 4.55 -8.25 10.85
CA VAL A 14 3.57 -8.45 9.76
C VAL A 14 3.35 -7.18 8.96
N VAL A 15 3.16 -6.03 9.62
CA VAL A 15 2.99 -4.74 8.92
C VAL A 15 4.23 -4.40 8.09
N MET A 16 5.44 -4.59 8.65
CA MET A 16 6.69 -4.35 7.91
C MET A 16 6.84 -5.28 6.70
N LEU A 17 6.57 -6.57 6.86
CA LEU A 17 6.66 -7.57 5.79
C LEU A 17 5.66 -7.27 4.67
N TYR A 18 4.42 -6.97 5.01
CA TYR A 18 3.38 -6.64 4.02
C TYR A 18 3.69 -5.35 3.28
N THR A 19 4.19 -4.34 3.97
CA THR A 19 4.62 -3.08 3.34
C THR A 19 5.78 -3.32 2.38
N ALA A 20 6.81 -4.05 2.81
CA ALA A 20 7.95 -4.37 1.96
C ALA A 20 7.55 -5.25 0.76
N ALA A 21 6.68 -6.26 0.98
CA ALA A 21 6.16 -7.12 -0.08
C ALA A 21 5.36 -6.32 -1.11
N SER A 22 4.47 -5.43 -0.65
CA SER A 22 3.65 -4.58 -1.52
C SER A 22 4.50 -3.61 -2.33
N ASN A 23 5.53 -3.00 -1.72
CA ASN A 23 6.46 -2.12 -2.44
C ASN A 23 7.23 -2.89 -3.52
N ALA A 24 7.78 -4.07 -3.19
CA ALA A 24 8.48 -4.90 -4.17
C ALA A 24 7.57 -5.36 -5.33
N LEU A 25 6.30 -5.68 -5.02
CA LEU A 25 5.29 -6.00 -6.04
C LEU A 25 5.01 -4.80 -6.94
N ASN A 26 4.77 -3.63 -6.35
CA ASN A 26 4.53 -2.40 -7.09
C ASN A 26 5.71 -2.05 -8.00
N ASP A 27 6.94 -2.05 -7.47
CA ASP A 27 8.12 -1.72 -8.25
C ASP A 27 8.33 -2.69 -9.43
N ALA A 28 7.99 -3.98 -9.25
CA ALA A 28 8.07 -4.98 -10.31
C ALA A 28 7.04 -4.75 -11.42
N LEU A 29 5.80 -4.37 -11.05
CA LEU A 29 4.70 -4.13 -11.99
C LEU A 29 4.78 -2.75 -12.66
N ASP A 30 5.43 -1.79 -12.00
CA ASP A 30 5.57 -0.41 -12.46
C ASP A 30 6.79 -0.18 -13.34
N TYR A 31 7.52 -1.21 -13.74
CA TYR A 31 8.78 -1.08 -14.47
C TYR A 31 8.71 -0.08 -15.64
N GLU A 32 7.69 -0.19 -16.50
CA GLU A 32 7.57 0.67 -17.69
C GLU A 32 7.27 2.14 -17.33
N ILE A 33 6.41 2.38 -16.33
CA ILE A 33 6.11 3.73 -15.88
C ILE A 33 7.28 4.35 -15.10
N ASP A 34 8.02 3.53 -14.36
CA ASP A 34 9.18 3.98 -13.61
C ASP A 34 10.39 4.32 -14.51
N LEU A 35 10.49 3.75 -15.70
CA LEU A 35 11.46 4.19 -16.70
C LEU A 35 11.29 5.67 -17.08
N ILE A 36 10.07 6.19 -16.99
CA ILE A 36 9.73 7.60 -17.30
C ILE A 36 9.77 8.46 -16.04
N ASN A 37 9.00 8.06 -15.02
CA ASN A 37 8.79 8.89 -13.84
C ASN A 37 9.93 8.81 -12.82
N ARG A 38 10.63 7.66 -12.74
CA ARG A 38 11.64 7.36 -11.70
C ARG A 38 12.76 6.46 -12.21
N PRO A 39 13.52 6.90 -13.23
CA PRO A 39 14.56 6.09 -13.85
C PRO A 39 15.70 5.71 -12.90
N GLU A 40 15.83 6.39 -11.77
CA GLU A 40 16.82 6.12 -10.72
C GLU A 40 16.48 4.94 -9.80
N ARG A 41 15.29 4.33 -9.93
CA ARG A 41 14.90 3.18 -9.12
C ARG A 41 15.72 1.94 -9.43
N PRO A 42 15.87 0.99 -8.45
CA PRO A 42 16.73 -0.18 -8.62
C PRO A 42 16.38 -1.10 -9.79
N ILE A 43 15.09 -1.25 -10.13
CA ILE A 43 14.67 -2.11 -11.26
C ILE A 43 14.96 -1.43 -12.60
N PRO A 44 14.56 -0.17 -12.86
CA PRO A 44 15.00 0.59 -14.03
C PRO A 44 16.50 0.62 -14.24
N LEU A 45 17.30 0.79 -13.18
CA LEU A 45 18.77 0.76 -13.25
C LEU A 45 19.35 -0.64 -13.47
N GLY A 46 18.53 -1.70 -13.44
CA GLY A 46 19.00 -3.07 -13.62
C GLY A 46 19.69 -3.71 -12.40
N TYR A 47 19.68 -3.05 -11.24
CA TYR A 47 20.24 -3.62 -9.99
C TYR A 47 19.42 -4.78 -9.45
N VAL A 48 18.10 -4.78 -9.72
CA VAL A 48 17.17 -5.83 -9.31
C VAL A 48 16.35 -6.24 -10.53
N SER A 49 16.24 -7.55 -10.78
CA SER A 49 15.38 -8.04 -11.86
C SER A 49 13.90 -8.04 -11.44
N ILE A 50 12.98 -7.84 -12.39
CA ILE A 50 11.54 -7.94 -12.17
C ILE A 50 11.17 -9.27 -11.51
N LYS A 51 11.73 -10.40 -12.01
CA LYS A 51 11.49 -11.73 -11.43
C LYS A 51 12.00 -11.85 -10.00
N GLY A 52 13.14 -11.23 -9.69
CA GLY A 52 13.69 -11.18 -8.34
C GLY A 52 12.81 -10.41 -7.39
N ALA A 53 12.29 -9.25 -7.81
CA ALA A 53 11.37 -8.45 -7.01
C ALA A 53 10.04 -9.17 -6.75
N LEU A 54 9.46 -9.83 -7.77
CA LEU A 54 8.25 -10.65 -7.61
C LEU A 54 8.48 -11.83 -6.66
N PHE A 55 9.61 -12.51 -6.74
CA PHE A 55 9.96 -13.62 -5.84
C PHE A 55 10.12 -13.15 -4.40
N ILE A 56 10.82 -12.03 -4.18
CA ILE A 56 10.97 -11.43 -2.84
C ILE A 56 9.61 -11.03 -2.29
N SER A 57 8.76 -10.36 -3.10
CA SER A 57 7.41 -9.99 -2.70
C SER A 57 6.60 -11.21 -2.24
N PHE A 58 6.62 -12.29 -3.02
CA PHE A 58 5.92 -13.53 -2.66
C PHE A 58 6.41 -14.11 -1.33
N LEU A 59 7.73 -14.20 -1.12
CA LEU A 59 8.29 -14.72 0.14
C LEU A 59 7.90 -13.85 1.35
N LEU A 60 7.95 -12.53 1.20
CA LEU A 60 7.59 -11.60 2.27
C LEU A 60 6.10 -11.70 2.62
N PHE A 61 5.19 -11.80 1.63
CA PHE A 61 3.78 -12.04 1.87
C PHE A 61 3.54 -13.39 2.55
N ALA A 62 4.16 -14.47 2.07
CA ALA A 62 4.00 -15.81 2.64
C ALA A 62 4.46 -15.85 4.11
N PHE A 63 5.61 -15.23 4.41
CA PHE A 63 6.11 -15.15 5.78
C PHE A 63 5.23 -14.28 6.67
N GLY A 64 4.75 -13.15 6.14
CA GLY A 64 3.79 -12.29 6.83
C GLY A 64 2.48 -13.01 7.15
N VAL A 65 1.94 -13.82 6.23
CA VAL A 65 0.76 -14.67 6.48
C VAL A 65 1.05 -15.68 7.59
N ALA A 66 2.18 -16.40 7.53
CA ALA A 66 2.53 -17.39 8.54
C ALA A 66 2.63 -16.79 9.95
N LEU A 67 3.13 -15.56 10.08
CA LEU A 67 3.13 -14.83 11.35
C LEU A 67 1.72 -14.34 11.73
N CYS A 68 0.95 -13.83 10.79
CA CYS A 68 -0.40 -13.32 11.02
C CYS A 68 -1.34 -14.40 11.57
N LEU A 69 -1.19 -15.66 11.14
CA LEU A 69 -1.98 -16.81 11.60
C LEU A 69 -1.76 -17.13 13.11
N GLN A 70 -0.79 -16.53 13.77
CA GLN A 70 -0.56 -16.67 15.21
C GLN A 70 -1.32 -15.61 16.04
N LEU A 71 -1.98 -14.66 15.38
CA LEU A 71 -2.71 -13.55 16.00
C LEU A 71 -4.18 -13.93 16.26
N PRO A 72 -4.94 -13.11 17.01
CA PRO A 72 -6.38 -13.30 17.20
C PRO A 72 -7.16 -13.32 15.88
N ASP A 73 -8.29 -14.03 15.84
CA ASP A 73 -9.09 -14.26 14.63
C ASP A 73 -9.43 -12.97 13.85
N MET A 74 -9.79 -11.89 14.55
CA MET A 74 -10.10 -10.62 13.89
C MET A 74 -8.87 -9.98 13.24
N ALA A 75 -7.68 -10.16 13.78
CA ALA A 75 -6.45 -9.73 13.15
C ALA A 75 -6.14 -10.57 11.90
N ILE A 76 -6.38 -11.88 11.95
CA ILE A 76 -6.27 -12.76 10.77
C ILE A 76 -7.23 -12.30 9.67
N VAL A 77 -8.50 -12.02 10.01
CA VAL A 77 -9.48 -11.51 9.04
C VAL A 77 -8.98 -10.24 8.37
N ILE A 78 -8.51 -9.26 9.15
CA ILE A 78 -8.01 -7.99 8.59
C ILE A 78 -6.75 -8.19 7.78
N GLY A 79 -5.76 -8.93 8.31
CA GLY A 79 -4.45 -9.08 7.66
C GLY A 79 -4.50 -9.97 6.40
N VAL A 80 -5.12 -11.16 6.52
CA VAL A 80 -5.07 -12.18 5.46
C VAL A 80 -6.22 -12.04 4.47
N PHE A 81 -7.44 -11.80 4.95
CA PHE A 81 -8.63 -11.82 4.08
C PHE A 81 -9.04 -10.44 3.56
N ILE A 82 -8.59 -9.34 4.17
CA ILE A 82 -8.89 -7.98 3.72
C ILE A 82 -7.63 -7.32 3.13
N SER A 83 -6.59 -7.12 3.95
CA SER A 83 -5.44 -6.30 3.55
C SER A 83 -4.62 -6.94 2.42
N LEU A 84 -4.30 -8.23 2.52
CA LEU A 84 -3.48 -8.91 1.52
C LEU A 84 -4.16 -8.94 0.13
N PRO A 85 -5.43 -9.37 -0.03
CA PRO A 85 -6.10 -9.30 -1.33
C PRO A 85 -6.21 -7.88 -1.88
N LEU A 86 -6.45 -6.87 -1.03
CA LEU A 86 -6.49 -5.48 -1.45
C LEU A 86 -5.12 -4.97 -1.92
N MET A 87 -4.02 -5.34 -1.25
CA MET A 87 -2.66 -4.98 -1.67
C MET A 87 -2.34 -5.55 -3.05
N VAL A 88 -2.64 -6.82 -3.28
CA VAL A 88 -2.41 -7.47 -4.58
C VAL A 88 -3.32 -6.87 -5.65
N THR A 89 -4.62 -6.72 -5.37
CA THR A 89 -5.59 -6.16 -6.34
C THR A 89 -5.28 -4.69 -6.66
N TYR A 90 -4.81 -3.92 -5.68
CA TYR A 90 -4.34 -2.55 -5.93
C TYR A 90 -3.22 -2.54 -6.96
N SER A 91 -2.16 -3.32 -6.72
CA SER A 91 -0.97 -3.34 -7.57
C SER A 91 -1.26 -3.82 -9.00
N THR A 92 -2.20 -4.77 -9.15
CA THR A 92 -2.50 -5.40 -10.45
C THR A 92 -3.63 -4.70 -11.24
N ASN A 93 -4.64 -4.15 -10.55
CA ASN A 93 -5.89 -3.74 -11.23
C ASN A 93 -6.44 -2.35 -10.84
N LEU A 94 -6.13 -1.83 -9.66
CA LEU A 94 -6.77 -0.61 -9.15
C LEU A 94 -5.87 0.62 -9.26
N LYS A 95 -4.58 0.42 -9.40
CA LYS A 95 -3.63 1.49 -9.64
C LYS A 95 -3.97 2.23 -10.95
N GLY A 96 -3.90 3.55 -10.92
CA GLY A 96 -4.22 4.39 -12.08
C GLY A 96 -5.72 4.53 -12.42
N LYS A 97 -6.61 4.01 -11.57
CA LYS A 97 -8.06 4.29 -11.67
C LYS A 97 -8.41 5.51 -10.85
N TYR A 98 -9.24 6.39 -11.44
CA TYR A 98 -9.71 7.63 -10.84
C TYR A 98 -10.11 7.46 -9.37
N LEU A 99 -9.34 8.06 -8.46
CA LEU A 99 -9.49 8.05 -7.00
C LEU A 99 -9.59 6.68 -6.31
N ILE A 100 -9.94 5.60 -7.01
CA ILE A 100 -10.10 4.27 -6.40
C ILE A 100 -8.77 3.76 -5.85
N GLY A 101 -7.70 3.87 -6.63
CA GLY A 101 -6.36 3.51 -6.18
C GLY A 101 -5.94 4.26 -4.92
N ASN A 102 -6.11 5.58 -4.94
CA ASN A 102 -5.78 6.46 -3.81
C ASN A 102 -6.57 6.10 -2.54
N MET A 103 -7.87 5.80 -2.68
CA MET A 103 -8.71 5.34 -1.56
C MET A 103 -8.23 4.00 -0.99
N VAL A 104 -7.88 3.04 -1.85
CA VAL A 104 -7.43 1.70 -1.41
C VAL A 104 -6.10 1.79 -0.66
N VAL A 105 -5.11 2.53 -1.17
CA VAL A 105 -3.83 2.73 -0.47
C VAL A 105 -4.05 3.42 0.88
N SER A 106 -4.89 4.46 0.90
CA SER A 106 -5.21 5.20 2.12
C SER A 106 -5.91 4.33 3.15
N PHE A 107 -6.85 3.49 2.68
CA PHE A 107 -7.54 2.53 3.54
C PHE A 107 -6.56 1.49 4.11
N LEU A 108 -5.67 0.93 3.29
CA LEU A 108 -4.68 -0.05 3.73
C LEU A 108 -3.76 0.50 4.81
N LEU A 109 -3.30 1.77 4.66
CA LEU A 109 -2.47 2.40 5.68
C LEU A 109 -3.27 2.68 6.95
N GLY A 110 -4.50 3.17 6.84
CA GLY A 110 -5.40 3.32 7.99
C GLY A 110 -5.68 1.99 8.68
N ALA A 111 -5.99 0.94 7.90
CA ALA A 111 -6.30 -0.39 8.40
C ALA A 111 -5.13 -1.03 9.18
N SER A 112 -3.88 -0.61 8.98
CA SER A 112 -2.75 -1.07 9.78
C SER A 112 -2.89 -0.70 11.25
N PHE A 113 -3.44 0.47 11.56
CA PHE A 113 -3.76 0.87 12.94
C PHE A 113 -4.88 0.02 13.53
N LEU A 114 -5.92 -0.26 12.73
CA LEU A 114 -7.00 -1.14 13.16
C LEU A 114 -6.50 -2.57 13.42
N PHE A 115 -5.62 -3.09 12.55
CA PHE A 115 -4.98 -4.39 12.70
C PHE A 115 -4.22 -4.50 14.03
N VAL A 116 -3.41 -3.49 14.37
CA VAL A 116 -2.73 -3.44 15.66
C VAL A 116 -3.74 -3.35 16.80
N GLY A 117 -4.77 -2.52 16.67
CA GLY A 117 -5.82 -2.35 17.69
C GLY A 117 -6.55 -3.65 18.03
N VAL A 118 -6.98 -4.40 17.01
CA VAL A 118 -7.68 -5.68 17.25
C VAL A 118 -6.74 -6.77 17.78
N SER A 119 -5.46 -6.74 17.39
CA SER A 119 -4.46 -7.67 17.90
C SER A 119 -4.21 -7.52 19.40
N HIS A 120 -4.40 -6.32 19.93
CA HIS A 120 -4.17 -5.98 21.33
C HIS A 120 -5.46 -5.76 22.14
N GLU A 121 -6.63 -6.08 21.59
CA GLU A 121 -7.95 -5.81 22.20
C GLU A 121 -8.17 -4.31 22.53
N MET A 122 -7.51 -3.42 21.77
CA MET A 122 -7.53 -1.96 21.94
C MET A 122 -8.02 -1.24 20.67
N THR A 123 -9.14 -1.68 20.12
CA THR A 123 -9.66 -1.18 18.83
C THR A 123 -10.06 0.29 18.90
N SER A 124 -10.79 0.70 19.96
CA SER A 124 -11.34 2.06 20.08
C SER A 124 -10.27 3.16 20.04
N PRO A 125 -9.14 3.09 20.77
CA PRO A 125 -8.08 4.10 20.68
C PRO A 125 -7.43 4.20 19.30
N MET A 126 -7.48 3.15 18.48
CA MET A 126 -6.86 3.12 17.15
C MET A 126 -7.71 3.75 16.04
N LEU A 127 -8.98 4.07 16.30
CA LEU A 127 -9.86 4.68 15.29
C LEU A 127 -9.39 6.08 14.88
N ILE A 128 -8.93 6.91 15.80
CA ILE A 128 -8.43 8.25 15.49
C ILE A 128 -7.14 8.18 14.65
N PRO A 129 -6.08 7.45 15.04
CA PRO A 129 -4.91 7.23 14.20
C PRO A 129 -5.25 6.64 12.82
N MET A 130 -6.19 5.70 12.74
CA MET A 130 -6.68 5.13 11.48
C MET A 130 -7.23 6.21 10.54
N LEU A 131 -8.13 7.08 11.04
CA LEU A 131 -8.73 8.13 10.22
C LEU A 131 -7.72 9.20 9.79
N LEU A 132 -6.80 9.57 10.68
CA LEU A 132 -5.72 10.51 10.37
C LEU A 132 -4.77 9.93 9.30
N ALA A 133 -4.35 8.67 9.46
CA ALA A 133 -3.51 8.00 8.49
C ALA A 133 -4.19 7.86 7.13
N PHE A 134 -5.48 7.51 7.11
CA PHE A 134 -6.28 7.50 5.89
C PHE A 134 -6.29 8.87 5.20
N GLY A 135 -6.65 9.93 5.91
CA GLY A 135 -6.79 11.27 5.34
C GLY A 135 -5.47 11.83 4.81
N LEU A 136 -4.40 11.72 5.60
CA LEU A 136 -3.06 12.19 5.19
C LEU A 136 -2.52 11.40 3.99
N THR A 137 -2.72 10.09 3.97
CA THR A 137 -2.30 9.25 2.83
C THR A 137 -3.11 9.59 1.59
N PHE A 138 -4.41 9.81 1.72
CA PHE A 138 -5.26 10.16 0.58
C PHE A 138 -4.80 11.47 -0.07
N LEU A 139 -4.51 12.50 0.72
CA LEU A 139 -3.93 13.75 0.22
C LEU A 139 -2.56 13.54 -0.44
N ARG A 140 -1.69 12.75 0.20
CA ARG A 140 -0.37 12.43 -0.35
C ARG A 140 -0.48 11.72 -1.70
N GLU A 141 -1.36 10.75 -1.86
CA GLU A 141 -1.53 10.02 -3.12
C GLU A 141 -2.07 10.94 -4.23
N ILE A 142 -3.00 11.87 -3.94
CA ILE A 142 -3.45 12.88 -4.92
C ILE A 142 -2.28 13.76 -5.37
N ILE A 143 -1.44 14.23 -4.45
CA ILE A 143 -0.27 15.06 -4.77
C ILE A 143 0.73 14.26 -5.62
N LYS A 144 0.93 12.99 -5.29
CA LYS A 144 1.80 12.09 -6.04
C LYS A 144 1.31 11.91 -7.49
N ASP A 145 0.00 11.69 -7.69
CA ASP A 145 -0.57 11.57 -9.04
C ASP A 145 -0.32 12.82 -9.89
N VAL A 146 -0.27 14.02 -9.27
CA VAL A 146 0.10 15.26 -9.97
C VAL A 146 1.57 15.24 -10.40
N ALA A 147 2.47 14.70 -9.57
CA ALA A 147 3.88 14.59 -9.91
C ALA A 147 4.15 13.53 -11.00
N ASP A 148 3.30 12.50 -11.10
CA ASP A 148 3.48 11.35 -11.98
C ASP A 148 2.68 11.49 -13.32
N ILE A 149 2.07 12.65 -13.62
CA ILE A 149 1.18 12.88 -14.79
C ILE A 149 1.81 12.43 -16.12
N GLU A 150 3.11 12.70 -16.35
CA GLU A 150 3.78 12.43 -17.62
C GLU A 150 3.82 10.92 -17.92
N GLY A 151 4.24 10.11 -16.94
CA GLY A 151 4.25 8.66 -17.08
C GLY A 151 2.85 8.06 -17.13
N ASP A 152 1.92 8.58 -16.32
CA ASP A 152 0.54 8.12 -16.28
C ASP A 152 -0.16 8.34 -17.64
N LEU A 153 0.06 9.50 -18.28
CA LEU A 153 -0.45 9.80 -19.61
C LEU A 153 0.14 8.87 -20.67
N SER A 154 1.43 8.56 -20.60
CA SER A 154 2.11 7.70 -21.58
C SER A 154 1.54 6.27 -21.60
N LEU A 155 1.01 5.79 -20.47
CA LEU A 155 0.37 4.49 -20.33
C LEU A 155 -1.16 4.53 -20.42
N GLY A 156 -1.75 5.70 -20.69
CA GLY A 156 -3.20 5.86 -20.81
C GLY A 156 -3.96 5.66 -19.50
N LEU A 157 -3.31 5.90 -18.35
CA LEU A 157 -3.94 5.80 -17.03
C LEU A 157 -4.96 6.93 -16.85
N LYS A 158 -5.95 6.69 -15.99
CA LYS A 158 -7.05 7.62 -15.71
C LYS A 158 -7.00 8.11 -14.27
N THR A 159 -5.84 8.68 -13.88
CA THR A 159 -5.66 9.27 -12.56
C THR A 159 -6.43 10.58 -12.40
N TYR A 160 -6.64 11.02 -11.15
CA TYR A 160 -7.45 12.21 -10.84
C TYR A 160 -7.00 13.46 -11.62
N PRO A 161 -5.70 13.85 -11.65
CA PRO A 161 -5.29 15.06 -12.36
C PRO A 161 -5.48 14.97 -13.87
N ILE A 162 -5.38 13.78 -14.47
CA ILE A 162 -5.58 13.57 -15.90
C ILE A 162 -7.04 13.80 -16.30
N ILE A 163 -7.99 13.27 -15.52
CA ILE A 163 -9.42 13.39 -15.82
C ILE A 163 -9.96 14.78 -15.47
N SER A 164 -9.55 15.32 -14.32
CA SER A 164 -10.12 16.55 -13.76
C SER A 164 -9.52 17.83 -14.34
N GLY A 165 -8.39 17.73 -15.06
CA GLY A 165 -7.66 18.88 -15.61
C GLY A 165 -6.90 19.70 -14.56
N VAL A 166 -5.97 20.52 -15.07
CA VAL A 166 -5.00 21.29 -14.26
C VAL A 166 -5.66 22.22 -13.22
N ASP A 167 -6.80 22.80 -13.53
CA ASP A 167 -7.47 23.77 -12.63
C ASP A 167 -8.16 23.10 -11.43
N SER A 168 -8.46 21.82 -11.51
CA SER A 168 -9.14 21.09 -10.44
C SER A 168 -8.20 20.68 -9.34
N TYR A 169 -6.99 20.24 -9.64
CA TYR A 169 -6.04 19.86 -8.59
C TYR A 169 -5.40 21.07 -7.89
N ARG A 170 -5.28 22.23 -8.57
CA ARG A 170 -4.84 23.46 -7.91
C ARG A 170 -5.73 23.86 -6.73
N ARG A 171 -7.04 23.59 -6.80
CA ARG A 171 -7.99 23.88 -5.71
C ARG A 171 -7.89 22.94 -4.50
N ILE A 172 -7.20 21.82 -4.64
CA ILE A 172 -7.00 20.83 -3.55
C ILE A 172 -5.69 21.12 -2.81
N ILE A 173 -4.72 21.73 -3.47
CA ILE A 173 -3.37 21.96 -2.94
C ILE A 173 -3.22 23.38 -2.30
N ILE A 174 -4.09 24.31 -2.67
CA ILE A 174 -4.14 25.69 -2.13
C ILE A 174 -5.25 25.80 -1.09
#